data_c05649ff363eed0eda221ac9af76d846
#
_entry.id   c05649ff363eed0eda221ac9af76d846
#
_cell.length_a   1.000
_cell.length_b   1.000
_cell.length_c   1.000
_cell.angle_alpha   90.00
_cell.angle_beta   90.00
_cell.angle_gamma   90.00
#
_symmetry.space_group_name_H-M   'P 1'
#
loop_
_entity.id
_entity.type
_entity.pdbx_description
1 polymer ?
#
loop_
_entity_poly.entity_id
_entity_poly.type
_entity_poly.pdbx_seq_one_letter_code
_entity_poly.pdbx_strand_id
1 'polypeptide(L)'
;MADYSCLVVEDSPMMRQLVVFALGRISNLSVTEADDGVDGLRKLAAGKFDIILTDINMPIMDGLKLIQRVRMDATHKDTPIVVITTEGGREDRERALRLGANAYITKPIQAPRVMATVKELLRIT
;
A
#
# COMPACT_ATOMS: atom_id res chain seq x y z
N MET A 1 -15.07 -15.37 -5.66
CA MET A 1 -15.12 -13.94 -5.99
C MET A 1 -14.53 -13.15 -4.83
N ALA A 2 -13.69 -12.17 -5.12
CA ALA A 2 -13.05 -11.37 -4.07
C ALA A 2 -14.00 -10.30 -3.55
N ASP A 3 -14.07 -10.14 -2.22
CA ASP A 3 -14.88 -9.12 -1.58
C ASP A 3 -14.11 -7.82 -1.37
N TYR A 4 -12.78 -7.88 -1.40
CA TYR A 4 -11.89 -6.75 -1.18
C TYR A 4 -10.84 -6.67 -2.27
N SER A 5 -10.39 -5.46 -2.57
CA SER A 5 -9.33 -5.24 -3.55
C SER A 5 -8.21 -4.41 -2.95
N CYS A 6 -6.98 -4.80 -3.26
CA CYS A 6 -5.77 -4.18 -2.75
C CYS A 6 -4.87 -3.75 -3.91
N LEU A 7 -4.31 -2.55 -3.82
CA LEU A 7 -3.30 -2.09 -4.75
C LEU A 7 -1.95 -2.11 -4.04
N VAL A 8 -0.96 -2.78 -4.63
CA VAL A 8 0.41 -2.82 -4.11
C VAL A 8 1.30 -2.05 -5.08
N VAL A 9 1.94 -0.98 -4.57
CA VAL A 9 2.83 -0.14 -5.36
C VAL A 9 4.25 -0.32 -4.85
N GLU A 10 5.10 -0.93 -5.65
CA GLU A 10 6.48 -1.24 -5.27
C GLU A 10 7.32 -1.40 -6.53
N ASP A 11 8.42 -0.65 -6.62
CA ASP A 11 9.28 -0.68 -7.80
C ASP A 11 10.23 -1.88 -7.84
N SER A 12 10.52 -2.51 -6.70
CA SER A 12 11.34 -3.72 -6.65
C SER A 12 10.47 -4.95 -6.90
N PRO A 13 10.72 -5.71 -7.99
CA PRO A 13 9.94 -6.92 -8.26
C PRO A 13 10.01 -7.94 -7.12
N MET A 14 11.20 -8.10 -6.52
CA MET A 14 11.38 -9.04 -5.42
C MET A 14 10.54 -8.65 -4.20
N MET A 15 10.61 -7.38 -3.79
CA MET A 15 9.85 -6.90 -2.64
C MET A 15 8.35 -6.96 -2.91
N ARG A 16 7.96 -6.63 -4.14
CA ARG A 16 6.54 -6.70 -4.53
C ARG A 16 6.02 -8.12 -4.41
N GLN A 17 6.80 -9.11 -4.85
CA GLN A 17 6.41 -10.51 -4.74
C GLN A 17 6.25 -10.96 -3.29
N LEU A 18 7.11 -10.50 -2.39
CA LEU A 18 6.97 -10.83 -0.98
C LEU A 18 5.66 -10.31 -0.39
N VAL A 19 5.31 -9.08 -0.73
CA VAL A 19 4.05 -8.48 -0.27
C VAL A 19 2.85 -9.19 -0.87
N VAL A 20 2.88 -9.44 -2.17
CA VAL A 20 1.80 -10.13 -2.88
C VAL A 20 1.60 -11.53 -2.33
N PHE A 21 2.70 -12.25 -2.06
CA PHE A 21 2.62 -13.60 -1.49
C PHE A 21 1.92 -13.57 -0.11
N ALA A 22 2.30 -12.60 0.73
CA ALA A 22 1.67 -12.46 2.05
C ALA A 22 0.17 -12.17 1.93
N LEU A 23 -0.20 -11.26 1.02
CA LEU A 23 -1.60 -10.89 0.80
C LEU A 23 -2.41 -12.05 0.22
N GLY A 24 -1.78 -12.92 -0.56
CA GLY A 24 -2.44 -14.08 -1.16
C GLY A 24 -2.96 -15.07 -0.13
N ARG A 25 -2.53 -14.95 1.12
CA ARG A 25 -3.01 -15.81 2.21
C ARG A 25 -4.29 -15.27 2.86
N ILE A 26 -4.73 -14.10 2.46
CA ILE A 26 -5.99 -13.52 2.94
C ILE A 26 -7.10 -13.92 1.98
N SER A 27 -8.12 -14.59 2.51
CA SER A 27 -9.28 -14.99 1.71
C SER A 27 -10.05 -13.76 1.22
N ASN A 28 -10.61 -13.87 0.03
CA ASN A 28 -11.48 -12.85 -0.55
C ASN A 28 -10.77 -11.52 -0.84
N LEU A 29 -9.45 -11.52 -0.97
CA LEU A 29 -8.68 -10.33 -1.33
C LEU A 29 -8.07 -10.51 -2.71
N SER A 30 -8.39 -9.62 -3.64
CA SER A 30 -7.73 -9.57 -4.93
C SER A 30 -6.63 -8.52 -4.88
N VAL A 31 -5.50 -8.79 -5.53
CA VAL A 31 -4.33 -7.92 -5.49
C VAL A 31 -4.01 -7.43 -6.89
N THR A 32 -3.86 -6.12 -7.04
CA THR A 32 -3.37 -5.49 -8.27
C THR A 32 -1.99 -4.91 -7.97
N GLU A 33 -1.04 -5.13 -8.87
CA GLU A 33 0.32 -4.68 -8.70
C GLU A 33 0.61 -3.46 -9.56
N ALA A 34 1.40 -2.53 -9.04
CA ALA A 34 1.90 -1.39 -9.78
C ALA A 34 3.42 -1.30 -9.61
N ASP A 35 4.12 -0.96 -10.68
CA ASP A 35 5.59 -0.93 -10.72
C ASP A 35 6.18 0.31 -10.05
N ASP A 36 5.43 1.39 -9.97
CA ASP A 36 5.88 2.65 -9.39
C ASP A 36 4.67 3.54 -9.09
N GLY A 37 4.94 4.74 -8.60
CA GLY A 37 3.87 5.67 -8.22
C GLY A 37 3.01 6.12 -9.40
N VAL A 38 3.61 6.31 -10.57
CA VAL A 38 2.87 6.72 -11.77
C VAL A 38 1.93 5.61 -12.21
N ASP A 39 2.43 4.36 -12.23
CA ASP A 39 1.60 3.19 -12.55
C ASP A 39 0.48 3.02 -11.52
N GLY A 40 0.79 3.29 -10.25
CA GLY A 40 -0.19 3.25 -9.18
C GLY A 40 -1.33 4.24 -9.41
N LEU A 41 -1.00 5.48 -9.79
CA LEU A 41 -2.03 6.47 -10.09
C LEU A 41 -2.89 6.06 -11.27
N ARG A 42 -2.28 5.49 -12.30
CA ARG A 42 -3.01 5.01 -13.47
C ARG A 42 -4.03 3.95 -13.09
N LYS A 43 -3.63 3.02 -12.22
CA LYS A 43 -4.51 1.94 -11.77
C LYS A 43 -5.61 2.46 -10.84
N LEU A 44 -5.30 3.46 -10.02
CA LEU A 44 -6.30 4.11 -9.18
C LEU A 44 -7.37 4.83 -10.02
N ALA A 45 -6.97 5.40 -11.15
CA ALA A 45 -7.91 6.07 -12.03
C ALA A 45 -8.82 5.07 -12.76
N ALA A 46 -8.34 3.84 -12.95
CA ALA A 46 -9.06 2.82 -13.71
C ALA A 46 -9.93 1.90 -12.84
N GLY A 47 -9.77 1.93 -11.52
CA GLY A 47 -10.50 1.03 -10.64
C GLY A 47 -10.69 1.59 -9.24
N LYS A 48 -11.33 0.79 -8.39
CA LYS A 48 -11.55 1.16 -7.01
C LYS A 48 -10.88 0.12 -6.11
N PHE A 49 -10.18 0.60 -5.08
CA PHE A 49 -9.46 -0.25 -4.15
C PHE A 49 -9.92 0.00 -2.72
N ASP A 50 -9.89 -1.03 -1.91
CA ASP A 50 -10.29 -0.96 -0.50
C ASP A 50 -9.11 -0.66 0.41
N ILE A 51 -7.88 -0.92 -0.07
CA ILE A 51 -6.66 -0.64 0.66
C ILE A 51 -5.49 -0.50 -0.32
N ILE A 52 -4.53 0.35 0.03
CA ILE A 52 -3.34 0.61 -0.77
C ILE A 52 -2.11 0.37 0.09
N LEU A 53 -1.17 -0.44 -0.42
CA LEU A 53 0.15 -0.60 0.19
C LEU A 53 1.17 0.01 -0.77
N THR A 54 2.04 0.88 -0.27
CA THR A 54 3.05 1.51 -1.11
C THR A 54 4.39 1.64 -0.39
N ASP A 55 5.47 1.40 -1.12
CA ASP A 55 6.79 1.75 -0.65
C ASP A 55 6.92 3.27 -0.67
N ILE A 56 7.77 3.81 0.19
CA ILE A 56 8.06 5.25 0.21
C ILE A 56 9.11 5.59 -0.85
N ASN A 57 10.19 4.82 -0.91
CA ASN A 57 11.33 5.14 -1.77
C ASN A 57 11.18 4.53 -3.16
N MET A 58 10.68 5.32 -4.10
CA MET A 58 10.49 4.91 -5.49
C MET A 58 10.95 6.04 -6.41
N PRO A 59 11.44 5.70 -7.62
CA PRO A 59 11.85 6.73 -8.57
C PRO A 59 10.65 7.52 -9.10
N ILE A 60 10.91 8.74 -9.57
CA ILE A 60 9.96 9.65 -10.21
C ILE A 60 8.88 10.14 -9.25
N MET A 61 8.06 9.25 -8.70
CA MET A 61 7.04 9.61 -7.71
C MET A 61 7.19 8.70 -6.50
N ASP A 62 7.64 9.25 -5.38
CA ASP A 62 7.79 8.48 -4.16
C ASP A 62 6.43 8.25 -3.48
N GLY A 63 6.43 7.40 -2.44
CA GLY A 63 5.20 7.06 -1.75
C GLY A 63 4.54 8.23 -1.04
N LEU A 64 5.32 9.24 -0.62
CA LEU A 64 4.76 10.41 0.05
C LEU A 64 3.92 11.23 -0.93
N LYS A 65 4.40 11.40 -2.15
CA LYS A 65 3.64 12.09 -3.19
C LYS A 65 2.40 11.28 -3.59
N LEU A 66 2.55 9.97 -3.64
CA LEU A 66 1.42 9.10 -3.95
C LEU A 66 0.31 9.27 -2.90
N ILE A 67 0.66 9.30 -1.62
CA ILE A 67 -0.31 9.52 -0.54
C ILE A 67 -1.06 10.84 -0.76
N GLN A 68 -0.33 11.92 -1.06
CA GLN A 68 -0.94 13.21 -1.31
C GLN A 68 -1.96 13.16 -2.45
N ARG A 69 -1.59 12.48 -3.55
CA ARG A 69 -2.48 12.34 -4.71
C ARG A 69 -3.72 11.52 -4.38
N VAL A 70 -3.55 10.44 -3.62
CA VAL A 70 -4.68 9.59 -3.22
C VAL A 70 -5.67 10.39 -2.37
N ARG A 71 -5.16 11.19 -1.45
CA ARG A 71 -6.02 11.99 -0.55
C ARG A 71 -6.75 13.11 -1.27
N MET A 72 -6.32 13.46 -2.48
CA MET A 72 -6.99 14.44 -3.33
C MET A 72 -7.98 13.79 -4.30
N ASP A 73 -7.99 12.47 -4.40
CA ASP A 73 -8.87 11.74 -5.29
C ASP A 73 -10.22 11.47 -4.62
N ALA A 74 -11.31 11.91 -5.24
CA ALA A 74 -12.65 11.78 -4.66
C ALA A 74 -13.02 10.34 -4.33
N THR A 75 -12.57 9.39 -5.15
CA THR A 75 -12.86 7.97 -4.95
C THR A 75 -12.06 7.37 -3.80
N HIS A 76 -10.80 7.81 -3.62
CA HIS A 76 -9.87 7.16 -2.70
C HIS A 76 -9.42 8.03 -1.52
N LYS A 77 -10.04 9.19 -1.33
CA LYS A 77 -9.61 10.13 -0.28
C LYS A 77 -9.64 9.53 1.13
N ASP A 78 -10.46 8.53 1.36
CA ASP A 78 -10.58 7.88 2.67
C ASP A 78 -10.08 6.42 2.66
N THR A 79 -9.54 5.96 1.54
CA THR A 79 -9.04 4.59 1.42
C THR A 79 -7.84 4.39 2.34
N PRO A 80 -7.80 3.32 3.15
CA PRO A 80 -6.63 3.05 4.00
C PRO A 80 -5.35 2.90 3.18
N ILE A 81 -4.28 3.53 3.65
CA ILE A 81 -2.97 3.46 3.03
C ILE A 81 -1.96 2.95 4.05
N VAL A 82 -1.22 1.91 3.67
CA VAL A 82 -0.13 1.35 4.45
C VAL A 82 1.17 1.67 3.71
N VAL A 83 2.13 2.31 4.41
CA VAL A 83 3.44 2.55 3.80
C VAL A 83 4.44 1.49 4.24
N ILE A 84 5.32 1.11 3.34
CA ILE A 84 6.38 0.15 3.59
C ILE A 84 7.68 0.94 3.65
N THR A 85 8.40 0.86 4.77
CA THR A 85 9.57 1.69 5.02
C THR A 85 10.78 0.85 5.40
N THR A 86 11.97 1.41 5.25
CA THR A 86 13.17 0.82 5.82
C THR A 86 13.20 1.06 7.33
N GLU A 87 13.98 0.25 8.05
CA GLU A 87 14.06 0.36 9.51
C GLU A 87 14.54 1.73 9.98
N GLY A 88 15.40 2.40 9.21
CA GLY A 88 15.90 3.72 9.56
C GLY A 88 15.03 4.88 9.13
N GLY A 89 13.85 4.63 8.58
CA GLY A 89 13.01 5.64 7.97
C GLY A 89 12.02 6.34 8.89
N ARG A 90 12.41 6.67 10.12
CA ARG A 90 11.50 7.27 11.10
C ARG A 90 10.88 8.57 10.61
N GLU A 91 11.68 9.47 10.04
CA GLU A 91 11.16 10.74 9.55
C GLU A 91 10.16 10.55 8.42
N ASP A 92 10.46 9.61 7.53
CA ASP A 92 9.56 9.29 6.42
C ASP A 92 8.26 8.70 6.93
N ARG A 93 8.32 7.84 7.96
CA ARG A 93 7.11 7.27 8.57
C ARG A 93 6.23 8.36 9.16
N GLU A 94 6.84 9.25 9.93
CA GLU A 94 6.10 10.35 10.55
C GLU A 94 5.48 11.27 9.51
N ARG A 95 6.22 11.56 8.44
CA ARG A 95 5.70 12.39 7.36
C ARG A 95 4.55 11.70 6.64
N ALA A 96 4.68 10.39 6.38
CA ALA A 96 3.62 9.62 5.74
C ALA A 96 2.33 9.64 6.57
N LEU A 97 2.45 9.45 7.88
CA LEU A 97 1.29 9.49 8.76
C LEU A 97 0.63 10.87 8.77
N ARG A 98 1.45 11.94 8.79
CA ARG A 98 0.90 13.30 8.72
C ARG A 98 0.19 13.57 7.40
N LEU A 99 0.66 12.97 6.32
CA LEU A 99 0.04 13.14 5.00
C LEU A 99 -1.21 12.31 4.82
N GLY A 100 -1.48 11.38 5.73
CA GLY A 100 -2.72 10.62 5.70
C GLY A 100 -2.58 9.11 5.60
N ALA A 101 -1.37 8.56 5.74
CA ALA A 101 -1.20 7.11 5.82
C ALA A 101 -1.82 6.61 7.13
N ASN A 102 -2.38 5.40 7.09
CA ASN A 102 -3.07 4.81 8.22
C ASN A 102 -2.18 3.90 9.06
N ALA A 103 -1.14 3.35 8.45
CA ALA A 103 -0.22 2.45 9.13
C ALA A 103 1.08 2.35 8.36
N TYR A 104 2.08 1.73 8.96
CA TYR A 104 3.34 1.46 8.29
C TYR A 104 3.82 0.05 8.62
N ILE A 105 4.60 -0.51 7.72
CA ILE A 105 5.24 -1.81 7.89
C ILE A 105 6.73 -1.60 7.61
N THR A 106 7.58 -2.06 8.53
CA THR A 106 9.03 -1.90 8.42
C THR A 106 9.64 -3.10 7.71
N LYS A 107 10.56 -2.84 6.79
CA LYS A 107 11.34 -3.91 6.16
C LYS A 107 12.33 -4.47 7.17
N PRO A 108 12.62 -5.77 7.15
CA PRO A 108 12.22 -6.77 6.15
C PRO A 108 10.75 -7.17 6.26
N ILE A 109 10.16 -7.48 5.12
CA ILE A 109 8.74 -7.86 5.04
C ILE A 109 8.53 -9.21 5.72
N GLN A 110 7.55 -9.26 6.62
CA GLN A 110 7.15 -10.49 7.29
C GLN A 110 5.66 -10.70 7.05
N ALA A 111 5.32 -11.85 6.50
CA ALA A 111 3.96 -12.15 6.08
C ALA A 111 2.93 -11.98 7.21
N PRO A 112 3.16 -12.46 8.45
CA PRO A 112 2.18 -12.27 9.51
C PRO A 112 1.88 -10.81 9.80
N ARG A 113 2.90 -9.94 9.73
CA ARG A 113 2.74 -8.52 9.98
C ARG A 113 1.90 -7.86 8.88
N VAL A 114 2.17 -8.21 7.62
CA VAL A 114 1.41 -7.69 6.48
C VAL A 114 -0.05 -8.09 6.61
N MET A 115 -0.29 -9.37 6.87
CA MET A 115 -1.64 -9.91 7.00
C MET A 115 -2.41 -9.24 8.15
N ALA A 116 -1.77 -9.11 9.32
CA ALA A 116 -2.42 -8.52 10.48
C ALA A 116 -2.81 -7.07 10.23
N THR A 117 -1.90 -6.30 9.62
CA THR A 117 -2.14 -4.89 9.34
C THR A 117 -3.30 -4.70 8.36
N VAL A 118 -3.30 -5.49 7.28
CA VAL A 118 -4.34 -5.39 6.25
C VAL A 118 -5.69 -5.81 6.81
N LYS A 119 -5.73 -6.94 7.54
CA LYS A 119 -6.98 -7.40 8.14
C LYS A 119 -7.56 -6.38 9.11
N GLU A 120 -6.70 -5.77 9.91
CA GLU A 120 -7.15 -4.75 10.86
C GLU A 120 -7.79 -3.55 10.15
N LEU A 121 -7.12 -3.05 9.11
CA LEU A 121 -7.62 -1.89 8.37
C LEU A 121 -8.87 -2.19 7.56
N LEU A 122 -8.99 -3.41 7.04
CA LEU A 122 -10.19 -3.85 6.34
C LEU A 122 -11.29 -4.33 7.29
N ARG A 123 -10.98 -4.45 8.58
CA ARG A 123 -11.90 -4.90 9.63
C ARG A 123 -12.43 -6.31 9.35
N ILE A 124 -11.52 -7.21 8.97
CA ILE A 124 -11.84 -8.63 8.75
C ILE A 124 -11.03 -9.49 9.70
N THR A 125 -11.54 -10.68 10.00
CA THR A 125 -10.87 -11.61 10.93
C THR A 125 -10.10 -12.70 10.22
#